data_ecff4b7731302671a6fba5c84cb62048
#
_entry.id   ecff4b7731302671a6fba5c84cb62048
#
_cell.length_a   1.000
_cell.length_b   1.000
_cell.length_c   1.000
_cell.angle_alpha   90.00
_cell.angle_beta   90.00
_cell.angle_gamma   90.00
#
_symmetry.space_group_name_H-M   'P 1'
#
loop_
_entity.id
_entity.type
_entity.pdbx_description
1 polymer ?
#
loop_
_entity_poly.entity_id
_entity_poly.type
_entity_poly.pdbx_seq_one_letter_code
_entity_poly.pdbx_strand_id
1 'polypeptide(L)'
;MNYSRIKMKCKEGFRQFIKIRRLCTQFKNLTGKNIEEKKICMPEPEYNIKFLCNPSNRDYIRNNVKKRKGIGNIDKVLELYKQTEKHEMFLNELSKIPNDTDSVVFKYGDTPHRLKLCGSKPEFNFEPKEFSYLAKKLKLMRTQGLGALMGSRCYIFQGELAELENALIHYTVKKLIKHGFQLVSVPDIIPSEIIKRCGLLTDGPRSLVYNLSRNYGDDYSLSGTAEMSLAAKLINSKFSYKDLPLKMAAISRCYRAEISSIMNEKGIYRVHQFTKVEMFACSEQNKSSEIFQYLQDIQEDLFSSLGLHFQILDMPAHELGAPAYRKVDMEGWMPGRKLFGELSSCSNCTDYQSRRLNIKYQSHNGEFIHVHTLNGTACAIPRMIIALCETHQSEHGRIKIPEPLIPFMNGK
;
A
#
# COMPACT_ATOMS: atom_id res chain seq x y z
N MET A 1 4.43 -20.72 -46.56
CA MET A 1 4.17 -20.27 -45.17
C MET A 1 3.36 -21.32 -44.45
N ASN A 2 3.90 -21.89 -43.38
CA ASN A 2 3.62 -23.21 -42.85
C ASN A 2 2.27 -23.34 -42.11
N TYR A 3 1.33 -24.07 -42.69
CA TYR A 3 0.05 -24.49 -42.06
C TYR A 3 0.25 -25.35 -40.77
N SER A 4 1.43 -25.94 -40.57
CA SER A 4 1.78 -26.75 -39.41
C SER A 4 2.00 -25.93 -38.14
N ARG A 5 2.49 -24.67 -38.22
CA ARG A 5 2.69 -23.75 -37.06
C ARG A 5 1.39 -23.21 -36.49
N ILE A 6 0.36 -23.03 -37.34
CA ILE A 6 -0.96 -22.52 -36.89
C ILE A 6 -1.72 -23.64 -36.15
N LYS A 7 -1.62 -24.89 -36.58
CA LYS A 7 -2.24 -26.06 -35.91
C LYS A 7 -1.62 -26.33 -34.51
N MET A 8 -0.34 -26.03 -34.31
CA MET A 8 0.31 -26.23 -32.99
C MET A 8 -0.10 -25.17 -31.98
N LYS A 9 -0.19 -23.89 -32.36
CA LYS A 9 -0.68 -22.82 -31.49
C LYS A 9 -2.16 -22.97 -31.11
N CYS A 10 -3.01 -23.49 -32.02
CA CYS A 10 -4.39 -23.82 -31.70
C CYS A 10 -4.53 -24.98 -30.72
N LYS A 11 -3.62 -25.98 -30.76
CA LYS A 11 -3.65 -27.12 -29.83
C LYS A 11 -3.22 -26.73 -28.41
N GLU A 12 -2.27 -25.80 -28.25
CA GLU A 12 -1.87 -25.28 -26.94
C GLU A 12 -2.97 -24.40 -26.31
N GLY A 13 -3.59 -23.51 -27.09
CA GLY A 13 -4.75 -22.74 -26.65
C GLY A 13 -5.93 -23.60 -26.23
N PHE A 14 -6.20 -24.69 -26.96
CA PHE A 14 -7.27 -25.64 -26.64
C PHE A 14 -6.96 -26.49 -25.38
N ARG A 15 -5.68 -26.81 -25.12
CA ARG A 15 -5.26 -27.48 -23.87
C ARG A 15 -5.38 -26.57 -22.67
N GLN A 16 -5.10 -25.27 -22.80
CA GLN A 16 -5.35 -24.28 -21.73
C GLN A 16 -6.85 -24.09 -21.47
N PHE A 17 -7.69 -24.07 -22.52
CA PHE A 17 -9.15 -23.98 -22.37
C PHE A 17 -9.76 -25.25 -21.69
N ILE A 18 -9.22 -26.40 -21.96
CA ILE A 18 -9.63 -27.66 -21.27
C ILE A 18 -9.18 -27.67 -19.81
N LYS A 19 -8.01 -27.07 -19.49
CA LYS A 19 -7.55 -26.92 -18.10
C LYS A 19 -8.44 -25.98 -17.30
N ILE A 20 -8.87 -24.85 -17.91
CA ILE A 20 -9.84 -23.93 -17.32
C ILE A 20 -11.22 -24.58 -17.15
N ARG A 21 -11.69 -25.35 -18.13
CA ARG A 21 -12.95 -26.09 -18.02
C ARG A 21 -12.92 -27.16 -16.91
N ARG A 22 -11.80 -27.87 -16.74
CA ARG A 22 -11.63 -28.82 -15.62
C ARG A 22 -11.58 -28.12 -14.26
N LEU A 23 -10.96 -26.94 -14.14
CA LEU A 23 -11.03 -26.13 -12.95
C LEU A 23 -12.47 -25.66 -12.64
N CYS A 24 -13.24 -25.22 -13.66
CA CYS A 24 -14.64 -24.87 -13.48
C CYS A 24 -15.52 -26.05 -13.09
N THR A 25 -15.22 -27.29 -13.60
CA THR A 25 -15.96 -28.50 -13.23
C THR A 25 -15.60 -28.97 -11.81
N GLN A 26 -14.34 -28.85 -11.40
CA GLN A 26 -13.93 -29.07 -10.00
C GLN A 26 -14.56 -28.07 -9.04
N PHE A 27 -14.70 -26.79 -9.43
CA PHE A 27 -15.44 -25.80 -8.65
C PHE A 27 -16.93 -26.15 -8.51
N LYS A 28 -17.60 -26.63 -9.55
CA LYS A 28 -19.01 -27.06 -9.47
C LYS A 28 -19.23 -28.29 -8.57
N ASN A 29 -18.27 -29.19 -8.50
CA ASN A 29 -18.36 -30.35 -7.61
C ASN A 29 -18.03 -30.06 -6.13
N LEU A 30 -17.37 -28.91 -5.86
CA LEU A 30 -17.12 -28.42 -4.50
C LEU A 30 -18.28 -27.60 -3.92
N THR A 31 -19.22 -27.14 -4.77
CA THR A 31 -20.39 -26.34 -4.34
C THR A 31 -21.63 -27.17 -4.02
N GLY A 32 -21.56 -28.50 -4.14
CA GLY A 32 -22.68 -29.42 -3.87
C GLY A 32 -22.92 -29.76 -2.39
N LYS A 33 -22.16 -29.25 -1.45
CA LYS A 33 -22.49 -29.27 -0.03
C LYS A 33 -23.06 -27.91 0.32
N ASN A 34 -24.29 -27.88 0.88
CA ASN A 34 -24.85 -26.71 1.54
C ASN A 34 -23.82 -26.17 2.56
N ILE A 35 -22.92 -25.32 2.09
CA ILE A 35 -22.17 -24.43 2.94
C ILE A 35 -23.24 -23.40 3.35
N GLU A 36 -23.83 -23.56 4.54
CA GLU A 36 -24.43 -22.42 5.22
C GLU A 36 -23.37 -21.31 5.16
N GLU A 37 -23.60 -20.30 4.35
CA GLU A 37 -22.79 -19.07 4.36
C GLU A 37 -22.89 -18.54 5.79
N LYS A 38 -21.91 -18.91 6.63
CA LYS A 38 -21.74 -18.28 7.93
C LYS A 38 -21.58 -16.80 7.63
N LYS A 39 -22.62 -16.03 7.91
CA LYS A 39 -22.61 -14.57 7.80
C LYS A 39 -21.35 -14.10 8.52
N ILE A 40 -20.33 -13.68 7.78
CA ILE A 40 -19.07 -13.19 8.37
C ILE A 40 -19.43 -11.89 9.05
N CYS A 41 -19.63 -11.95 10.35
CA CYS A 41 -19.82 -10.76 11.17
C CYS A 41 -18.47 -10.10 11.43
N MET A 42 -18.47 -8.77 11.43
CA MET A 42 -17.31 -7.99 11.84
C MET A 42 -16.98 -8.36 13.30
N PRO A 43 -15.74 -8.80 13.62
CA PRO A 43 -15.41 -9.18 15.00
C PRO A 43 -15.35 -7.96 15.91
N GLU A 44 -15.53 -8.16 17.21
CA GLU A 44 -15.20 -7.12 18.18
C GLU A 44 -13.69 -6.86 18.16
N PRO A 45 -13.24 -5.58 18.13
CA PRO A 45 -11.82 -5.26 18.16
C PRO A 45 -11.18 -5.69 19.47
N GLU A 46 -10.10 -6.44 19.39
CA GLU A 46 -9.28 -6.76 20.56
C GLU A 46 -8.18 -5.71 20.76
N TYR A 47 -7.99 -5.24 21.97
CA TYR A 47 -6.93 -4.32 22.35
C TYR A 47 -6.03 -4.96 23.42
N ASN A 48 -4.77 -4.55 23.48
CA ASN A 48 -3.87 -4.98 24.54
C ASN A 48 -4.18 -4.24 25.85
N ILE A 49 -5.34 -4.56 26.45
CA ILE A 49 -5.84 -3.92 27.68
C ILE A 49 -4.83 -4.03 28.83
N LYS A 50 -4.14 -5.19 28.94
CA LYS A 50 -3.13 -5.41 29.99
C LYS A 50 -1.99 -4.39 29.92
N PHE A 51 -1.60 -3.99 28.72
CA PHE A 51 -0.57 -2.97 28.50
C PHE A 51 -1.14 -1.55 28.56
N LEU A 52 -2.21 -1.29 27.82
CA LEU A 52 -2.78 0.05 27.62
C LEU A 52 -3.45 0.60 28.88
N CYS A 53 -4.07 -0.26 29.69
CA CYS A 53 -4.75 0.15 30.93
C CYS A 53 -3.91 -0.04 32.19
N ASN A 54 -2.63 -0.41 32.07
CA ASN A 54 -1.71 -0.45 33.21
C ASN A 54 -1.23 0.99 33.52
N PRO A 55 -1.50 1.51 34.73
CA PRO A 55 -1.07 2.85 35.14
C PRO A 55 0.44 3.09 35.02
N SER A 56 1.27 2.06 35.19
CA SER A 56 2.73 2.13 35.08
C SER A 56 3.19 2.48 33.65
N ASN A 57 2.37 2.20 32.62
CA ASN A 57 2.68 2.50 31.23
C ASN A 57 2.15 3.87 30.77
N ARG A 58 1.44 4.59 31.65
CA ARG A 58 0.75 5.85 31.31
C ARG A 58 1.67 6.87 30.66
N ASP A 59 2.80 7.17 31.27
CA ASP A 59 3.71 8.22 30.79
C ASP A 59 4.43 7.81 29.51
N TYR A 60 4.76 6.53 29.38
CA TYR A 60 5.30 5.96 28.15
C TYR A 60 4.31 6.13 26.99
N ILE A 61 3.06 5.71 27.16
CA ILE A 61 2.02 5.80 26.12
C ILE A 61 1.71 7.26 25.80
N ARG A 62 1.62 8.14 26.81
CA ARG A 62 1.42 9.59 26.60
C ARG A 62 2.54 10.19 25.74
N ASN A 63 3.79 9.84 26.03
CA ASN A 63 4.94 10.32 25.25
C ASN A 63 4.91 9.78 23.81
N ASN A 64 4.58 8.49 23.62
CA ASN A 64 4.41 7.91 22.29
C ASN A 64 3.32 8.64 21.50
N VAL A 65 2.13 8.85 22.06
CA VAL A 65 1.02 9.60 21.44
C VAL A 65 1.47 11.02 21.07
N LYS A 66 2.16 11.73 21.99
CA LYS A 66 2.65 13.09 21.74
C LYS A 66 3.62 13.15 20.55
N LYS A 67 4.58 12.23 20.47
CA LYS A 67 5.56 12.16 19.37
C LYS A 67 4.92 11.78 18.03
N ARG A 68 3.74 11.16 18.05
CA ARG A 68 2.98 10.71 16.88
C ARG A 68 1.81 11.64 16.51
N LYS A 69 2.01 12.96 16.55
CA LYS A 69 1.00 13.99 16.22
C LYS A 69 -0.15 14.12 17.22
N GLY A 70 -0.06 13.50 18.40
CA GLY A 70 -0.96 13.73 19.51
C GLY A 70 -2.42 13.31 19.31
N ILE A 71 -2.68 12.29 18.51
CA ILE A 71 -4.01 11.67 18.39
C ILE A 71 -4.15 10.63 19.50
N GLY A 72 -5.30 10.64 20.20
CA GLY A 72 -5.57 9.76 21.33
C GLY A 72 -5.18 10.39 22.69
N ASN A 73 -5.87 9.95 23.75
CA ASN A 73 -5.69 10.45 25.10
C ASN A 73 -5.71 9.30 26.11
N ILE A 74 -4.52 8.88 26.56
CA ILE A 74 -4.38 7.76 27.49
C ILE A 74 -4.99 8.09 28.87
N ASP A 75 -4.99 9.34 29.30
CA ASP A 75 -5.56 9.73 30.60
C ASP A 75 -7.08 9.49 30.61
N LYS A 76 -7.75 9.88 29.53
CA LYS A 76 -9.17 9.64 29.35
C LYS A 76 -9.50 8.17 29.23
N VAL A 77 -8.63 7.38 28.56
CA VAL A 77 -8.77 5.91 28.50
C VAL A 77 -8.72 5.31 29.89
N LEU A 78 -7.73 5.69 30.72
CA LEU A 78 -7.57 5.18 32.09
C LEU A 78 -8.71 5.62 33.01
N GLU A 79 -9.26 6.82 32.83
CA GLU A 79 -10.45 7.28 33.53
C GLU A 79 -11.67 6.42 33.19
N LEU A 80 -11.96 6.26 31.90
CA LEU A 80 -13.12 5.49 31.42
C LEU A 80 -13.01 3.99 31.74
N TYR A 81 -11.81 3.44 31.80
CA TYR A 81 -11.57 2.05 32.18
C TYR A 81 -12.13 1.69 33.58
N LYS A 82 -12.21 2.67 34.48
CA LYS A 82 -12.78 2.50 35.82
C LYS A 82 -14.32 2.59 35.86
N GLN A 83 -14.95 2.98 34.74
CA GLN A 83 -16.38 3.27 34.65
C GLN A 83 -17.04 2.24 33.71
N THR A 84 -17.52 1.14 34.29
CA THR A 84 -18.08 0.00 33.52
C THR A 84 -19.30 0.37 32.69
N GLU A 85 -20.10 1.35 33.13
CA GLU A 85 -21.28 1.86 32.43
C GLU A 85 -20.96 2.68 31.14
N LYS A 86 -19.68 3.08 30.96
CA LYS A 86 -19.22 3.86 29.82
C LYS A 86 -18.38 3.05 28.83
N HIS A 87 -18.65 1.78 28.71
CA HIS A 87 -17.87 0.83 27.92
C HIS A 87 -17.69 1.25 26.45
N GLU A 88 -18.74 1.72 25.79
CA GLU A 88 -18.68 2.18 24.40
C GLU A 88 -17.76 3.42 24.25
N MET A 89 -17.88 4.37 25.16
CA MET A 89 -17.00 5.55 25.18
C MET A 89 -15.53 5.15 25.43
N PHE A 90 -15.30 4.18 26.30
CA PHE A 90 -13.99 3.61 26.57
C PHE A 90 -13.38 3.00 25.30
N LEU A 91 -14.11 2.14 24.58
CA LEU A 91 -13.63 1.52 23.34
C LEU A 91 -13.34 2.57 22.26
N ASN A 92 -14.18 3.60 22.15
CA ASN A 92 -13.97 4.68 21.19
C ASN A 92 -12.68 5.47 21.49
N GLU A 93 -12.40 5.83 22.76
CA GLU A 93 -11.14 6.50 23.12
C GLU A 93 -9.93 5.56 22.98
N LEU A 94 -10.09 4.30 23.32
CA LEU A 94 -9.05 3.29 23.20
C LEU A 94 -8.63 3.07 21.74
N SER A 95 -9.59 3.09 20.82
CA SER A 95 -9.34 2.92 19.38
C SER A 95 -8.44 4.01 18.78
N LYS A 96 -8.41 5.19 19.39
CA LYS A 96 -7.60 6.35 18.95
C LYS A 96 -6.14 6.25 19.39
N ILE A 97 -5.80 5.36 20.33
CA ILE A 97 -4.41 5.16 20.75
C ILE A 97 -3.65 4.50 19.59
N PRO A 98 -2.59 5.13 19.09
CA PRO A 98 -1.79 4.56 18.00
C PRO A 98 -1.03 3.32 18.47
N ASN A 99 -0.49 2.59 17.52
CA ASN A 99 0.44 1.50 17.81
C ASN A 99 1.66 2.02 18.59
N ASP A 100 2.39 1.09 19.20
CA ASP A 100 3.69 1.40 19.76
C ASP A 100 4.68 1.84 18.66
N THR A 101 5.77 2.45 19.05
CA THR A 101 6.82 2.91 18.13
C THR A 101 8.12 2.18 18.43
N ASP A 102 8.81 1.67 17.40
CA ASP A 102 10.12 1.06 17.55
C ASP A 102 11.09 2.02 18.26
N SER A 103 11.76 1.53 19.28
CA SER A 103 12.67 2.32 20.11
C SER A 103 13.79 2.98 19.30
N VAL A 104 14.19 2.39 18.17
CA VAL A 104 15.21 2.96 17.27
C VAL A 104 14.76 4.28 16.67
N VAL A 105 13.46 4.41 16.35
CA VAL A 105 12.88 5.62 15.75
C VAL A 105 13.03 6.84 16.66
N PHE A 106 12.94 6.65 17.96
CA PHE A 106 13.12 7.75 18.93
C PHE A 106 14.53 8.33 18.97
N LYS A 107 15.52 7.61 18.41
CA LYS A 107 16.92 8.09 18.34
C LYS A 107 17.13 9.11 17.22
N TYR A 108 16.22 9.18 16.23
CA TYR A 108 16.36 10.04 15.05
C TYR A 108 15.86 11.48 15.26
N GLY A 109 15.14 11.75 16.36
CA GLY A 109 14.46 13.02 16.56
C GLY A 109 13.32 13.23 15.56
N ASP A 110 13.24 14.45 14.99
CA ASP A 110 12.14 14.84 14.09
C ASP A 110 12.52 14.81 12.59
N THR A 111 13.70 14.31 12.25
CA THR A 111 14.15 14.22 10.84
C THR A 111 14.25 12.76 10.41
N PRO A 112 13.88 12.44 9.15
CA PRO A 112 14.10 11.10 8.60
C PRO A 112 15.57 10.71 8.65
N HIS A 113 15.83 9.46 9.06
CA HIS A 113 17.19 8.93 9.11
C HIS A 113 17.52 8.16 7.84
N ARG A 114 18.53 8.62 7.08
CA ARG A 114 18.93 7.95 5.85
C ARG A 114 19.69 6.66 6.14
N LEU A 115 19.07 5.52 5.81
CA LEU A 115 19.66 4.20 5.93
C LEU A 115 20.63 3.90 4.78
N LYS A 116 20.25 4.28 3.55
CA LYS A 116 21.01 3.93 2.34
C LYS A 116 20.77 4.94 1.22
N LEU A 117 21.79 5.13 0.37
CA LEU A 117 21.69 5.83 -0.91
C LEU A 117 22.01 4.80 -2.01
N CYS A 118 21.11 4.66 -2.99
CA CYS A 118 21.16 3.63 -4.02
C CYS A 118 21.22 4.24 -5.42
N GLY A 119 21.90 3.52 -6.33
CA GLY A 119 22.06 3.95 -7.72
C GLY A 119 22.99 5.17 -7.89
N SER A 120 23.39 5.45 -9.11
CA SER A 120 24.18 6.64 -9.44
C SER A 120 23.26 7.79 -9.81
N LYS A 121 23.55 8.98 -9.28
CA LYS A 121 22.80 10.19 -9.68
C LYS A 121 23.02 10.43 -11.18
N PRO A 122 21.96 10.56 -11.99
CA PRO A 122 22.10 10.78 -13.41
C PRO A 122 22.78 12.12 -13.69
N GLU A 123 23.77 12.09 -14.59
CA GLU A 123 24.46 13.28 -15.09
C GLU A 123 23.92 13.64 -16.46
N PHE A 124 23.72 14.93 -16.72
CA PHE A 124 23.21 15.48 -17.97
C PHE A 124 24.15 16.58 -18.46
N ASN A 125 24.44 16.59 -19.77
CA ASN A 125 25.12 17.69 -20.46
C ASN A 125 24.14 18.81 -20.89
N PHE A 126 22.88 18.72 -20.46
CA PHE A 126 21.80 19.68 -20.68
C PHE A 126 21.01 19.88 -19.37
N GLU A 127 20.16 20.91 -19.32
CA GLU A 127 19.30 21.13 -18.18
C GLU A 127 18.10 20.18 -18.21
N PRO A 128 17.98 19.21 -17.27
CA PRO A 128 16.86 18.28 -17.24
C PRO A 128 15.53 19.00 -16.97
N LYS A 129 14.48 18.59 -17.67
CA LYS A 129 13.15 19.19 -17.58
C LYS A 129 12.25 18.36 -16.66
N GLU A 130 11.30 19.04 -16.02
CA GLU A 130 10.26 18.37 -15.23
C GLU A 130 9.38 17.50 -16.12
N PHE A 131 8.87 16.42 -15.55
CA PHE A 131 7.95 15.51 -16.22
C PHE A 131 6.77 16.21 -16.90
N SER A 132 6.18 17.21 -16.24
CA SER A 132 5.05 17.98 -16.79
C SER A 132 5.38 18.67 -18.12
N TYR A 133 6.60 19.18 -18.26
CA TYR A 133 7.09 19.74 -19.51
C TYR A 133 7.28 18.67 -20.58
N LEU A 134 7.93 17.56 -20.25
CA LEU A 134 8.17 16.45 -21.18
C LEU A 134 6.87 15.86 -21.71
N ALA A 135 5.94 15.54 -20.82
CA ALA A 135 4.65 14.94 -21.16
C ALA A 135 3.78 15.88 -22.03
N LYS A 136 3.84 17.21 -21.79
CA LYS A 136 3.17 18.20 -22.63
C LYS A 136 3.82 18.32 -24.01
N LYS A 137 5.15 18.41 -24.07
CA LYS A 137 5.91 18.50 -25.34
C LYS A 137 5.63 17.29 -26.23
N LEU A 138 5.58 16.10 -25.66
CA LEU A 138 5.32 14.85 -26.37
C LEU A 138 3.82 14.59 -26.60
N LYS A 139 2.94 15.45 -26.08
CA LYS A 139 1.46 15.29 -26.14
C LYS A 139 0.96 13.96 -25.56
N LEU A 140 1.63 13.45 -24.54
CA LEU A 140 1.32 12.15 -23.91
C LEU A 140 0.46 12.26 -22.65
N MET A 141 0.23 13.49 -22.16
CA MET A 141 -0.59 13.75 -20.97
C MET A 141 -1.46 14.98 -21.16
N ARG A 142 -2.70 14.90 -20.67
CA ARG A 142 -3.60 16.03 -20.54
C ARG A 142 -3.92 16.30 -19.07
N THR A 143 -3.74 17.53 -18.63
CA THR A 143 -4.16 18.04 -17.31
C THR A 143 -4.93 19.35 -17.45
N GLN A 144 -4.63 20.14 -18.50
CA GLN A 144 -5.27 21.44 -18.74
C GLN A 144 -6.74 21.27 -19.12
N GLY A 145 -7.59 22.11 -18.55
CA GLY A 145 -9.04 22.11 -18.78
C GLY A 145 -9.80 20.97 -18.12
N LEU A 146 -9.11 20.02 -17.50
CA LEU A 146 -9.78 18.90 -16.82
C LEU A 146 -10.45 19.33 -15.52
N GLY A 147 -9.93 20.35 -14.82
CA GLY A 147 -10.47 20.82 -13.55
C GLY A 147 -11.95 21.23 -13.63
N ALA A 148 -12.36 21.86 -14.73
CA ALA A 148 -13.74 22.25 -14.96
C ALA A 148 -14.66 21.08 -15.41
N LEU A 149 -14.09 20.02 -16.00
CA LEU A 149 -14.84 18.92 -16.60
C LEU A 149 -14.86 17.67 -15.71
N MET A 150 -13.76 17.36 -15.04
CA MET A 150 -13.52 16.11 -14.33
C MET A 150 -13.07 16.32 -12.86
N GLY A 151 -13.00 17.57 -12.40
CA GLY A 151 -12.49 17.93 -11.08
C GLY A 151 -10.98 18.23 -11.05
N SER A 152 -10.53 18.83 -9.96
CA SER A 152 -9.12 19.16 -9.75
C SER A 152 -8.25 17.91 -9.62
N ARG A 153 -6.93 18.05 -9.83
CA ARG A 153 -5.93 16.97 -9.67
C ARG A 153 -6.21 15.71 -10.48
N CYS A 154 -6.89 15.87 -11.63
CA CYS A 154 -7.12 14.82 -12.62
C CYS A 154 -6.06 14.87 -13.71
N TYR A 155 -5.78 13.72 -14.29
CA TYR A 155 -4.88 13.57 -15.43
C TYR A 155 -5.40 12.46 -16.36
N ILE A 156 -5.01 12.58 -17.63
CA ILE A 156 -5.23 11.54 -18.65
C ILE A 156 -3.88 11.24 -19.28
N PHE A 157 -3.43 10.00 -19.22
CA PHE A 157 -2.34 9.49 -20.03
C PHE A 157 -2.84 9.00 -21.37
N GLN A 158 -2.04 9.16 -22.40
CA GLN A 158 -2.35 8.67 -23.75
C GLN A 158 -1.07 8.20 -24.46
N GLY A 159 -1.24 7.36 -25.48
CA GLY A 159 -0.13 6.82 -26.25
C GLY A 159 0.87 6.06 -25.37
N GLU A 160 2.15 6.28 -25.63
CA GLU A 160 3.26 5.59 -24.97
C GLU A 160 3.26 5.75 -23.45
N LEU A 161 2.69 6.83 -22.91
CA LEU A 161 2.63 7.03 -21.46
C LEU A 161 1.57 6.14 -20.80
N ALA A 162 0.45 5.88 -21.49
CA ALA A 162 -0.54 4.91 -21.05
C ALA A 162 -0.02 3.47 -21.19
N GLU A 163 0.78 3.20 -22.21
CA GLU A 163 1.48 1.91 -22.36
C GLU A 163 2.50 1.72 -21.23
N LEU A 164 3.26 2.76 -20.85
CA LEU A 164 4.23 2.73 -19.76
C LEU A 164 3.54 2.47 -18.40
N GLU A 165 2.37 3.05 -18.14
CA GLU A 165 1.55 2.72 -16.95
C GLU A 165 1.27 1.22 -16.88
N ASN A 166 0.78 0.62 -17.98
CA ASN A 166 0.50 -0.81 -18.05
C ASN A 166 1.78 -1.66 -17.93
N ALA A 167 2.86 -1.25 -18.58
CA ALA A 167 4.15 -1.93 -18.52
C ALA A 167 4.70 -1.99 -17.08
N LEU A 168 4.62 -0.88 -16.34
CA LEU A 168 5.03 -0.81 -14.94
C LEU A 168 4.20 -1.75 -14.06
N ILE A 169 2.88 -1.80 -14.25
CA ILE A 169 2.00 -2.70 -13.51
C ILE A 169 2.41 -4.16 -13.77
N HIS A 170 2.50 -4.56 -15.05
CA HIS A 170 2.82 -5.93 -15.42
C HIS A 170 4.22 -6.36 -14.94
N TYR A 171 5.22 -5.48 -15.11
CA TYR A 171 6.58 -5.71 -14.64
C TYR A 171 6.62 -5.93 -13.13
N THR A 172 6.00 -5.03 -12.36
CA THR A 172 5.96 -5.11 -10.90
C THR A 172 5.28 -6.39 -10.44
N VAL A 173 4.09 -6.69 -10.96
CA VAL A 173 3.34 -7.93 -10.62
C VAL A 173 4.14 -9.17 -10.95
N LYS A 174 4.80 -9.22 -12.13
CA LYS A 174 5.64 -10.37 -12.51
C LYS A 174 6.80 -10.58 -11.54
N LYS A 175 7.44 -9.50 -11.06
CA LYS A 175 8.46 -9.58 -10.00
C LYS A 175 7.88 -10.11 -8.70
N LEU A 176 6.77 -9.57 -8.22
CA LEU A 176 6.14 -10.01 -6.97
C LEU A 176 5.73 -11.49 -7.01
N ILE A 177 5.20 -11.98 -8.13
CA ILE A 177 4.89 -13.41 -8.30
C ILE A 177 6.16 -14.27 -8.18
N LYS A 178 7.30 -13.83 -8.74
CA LYS A 178 8.59 -14.53 -8.58
C LYS A 178 9.06 -14.58 -7.13
N HIS A 179 8.74 -13.56 -6.34
CA HIS A 179 8.99 -13.52 -4.89
C HIS A 179 7.94 -14.28 -4.06
N GLY A 180 7.05 -15.03 -4.73
CA GLY A 180 6.05 -15.89 -4.08
C GLY A 180 4.83 -15.15 -3.53
N PHE A 181 4.55 -13.94 -4.01
CA PHE A 181 3.31 -13.25 -3.68
C PHE A 181 2.13 -13.84 -4.47
N GLN A 182 1.04 -14.10 -3.78
CA GLN A 182 -0.24 -14.40 -4.40
C GLN A 182 -0.89 -13.10 -4.89
N LEU A 183 -1.16 -13.00 -6.20
CA LEU A 183 -1.93 -11.90 -6.74
C LEU A 183 -3.40 -12.05 -6.35
N VAL A 184 -3.99 -11.00 -5.78
CA VAL A 184 -5.38 -10.94 -5.33
C VAL A 184 -6.07 -9.76 -6.00
N SER A 185 -7.22 -10.00 -6.59
CA SER A 185 -8.12 -8.93 -7.06
C SER A 185 -9.01 -8.50 -5.90
N VAL A 186 -9.05 -7.21 -5.62
CA VAL A 186 -9.73 -6.64 -4.45
C VAL A 186 -10.74 -5.56 -4.86
N PRO A 187 -11.82 -5.35 -4.09
CA PRO A 187 -12.70 -4.21 -4.27
C PRO A 187 -12.03 -2.91 -3.78
N ASP A 188 -12.32 -1.79 -4.45
CA ASP A 188 -11.89 -0.45 -4.04
C ASP A 188 -12.96 0.28 -3.21
N ILE A 189 -14.22 -0.20 -3.25
CA ILE A 189 -15.33 0.26 -2.40
C ILE A 189 -15.48 -0.72 -1.24
N ILE A 190 -15.28 -0.26 -0.02
CA ILE A 190 -15.30 -1.10 1.18
C ILE A 190 -16.02 -0.39 2.35
N PRO A 191 -16.54 -1.13 3.34
CA PRO A 191 -17.08 -0.53 4.56
C PRO A 191 -16.04 0.36 5.25
N SER A 192 -16.45 1.58 5.64
CA SER A 192 -15.59 2.56 6.33
C SER A 192 -15.02 2.01 7.63
N GLU A 193 -15.74 1.11 8.30
CA GLU A 193 -15.28 0.44 9.51
C GLU A 193 -13.99 -0.38 9.28
N ILE A 194 -13.82 -1.00 8.11
CA ILE A 194 -12.57 -1.71 7.76
C ILE A 194 -11.40 -0.72 7.70
N ILE A 195 -11.62 0.43 7.08
CA ILE A 195 -10.61 1.50 6.97
C ILE A 195 -10.21 2.00 8.36
N LYS A 196 -11.19 2.24 9.24
CA LYS A 196 -10.97 2.65 10.64
C LYS A 196 -10.15 1.60 11.40
N ARG A 197 -10.49 0.33 11.27
CA ARG A 197 -9.78 -0.78 11.93
C ARG A 197 -8.37 -0.99 11.42
N CYS A 198 -8.11 -0.63 10.18
CA CYS A 198 -6.76 -0.58 9.64
C CYS A 198 -5.97 0.66 10.07
N GLY A 199 -6.58 1.59 10.81
CA GLY A 199 -5.90 2.73 11.44
C GLY A 199 -5.95 4.03 10.66
N LEU A 200 -6.84 4.18 9.66
CA LEU A 200 -7.08 5.45 8.97
C LEU A 200 -8.34 6.14 9.47
N LEU A 201 -8.26 7.46 9.58
CA LEU A 201 -9.42 8.30 9.91
C LEU A 201 -10.33 8.40 8.69
N THR A 202 -11.63 8.10 8.86
CA THR A 202 -12.65 8.20 7.81
C THR A 202 -13.45 9.49 7.89
N ASP A 203 -13.28 10.26 8.95
CA ASP A 203 -13.99 11.51 9.21
C ASP A 203 -13.06 12.56 9.84
N GLY A 204 -13.56 13.80 9.91
CA GLY A 204 -12.81 14.93 10.45
C GLY A 204 -11.87 15.61 9.45
N PRO A 205 -11.27 16.75 9.84
CA PRO A 205 -10.52 17.63 8.94
C PRO A 205 -9.19 17.06 8.44
N ARG A 206 -8.73 15.96 9.03
CA ARG A 206 -7.51 15.23 8.61
C ARG A 206 -7.79 13.97 7.83
N SER A 207 -9.07 13.65 7.57
CA SER A 207 -9.43 12.49 6.75
C SER A 207 -9.10 12.76 5.29
N LEU A 208 -8.41 11.79 4.68
CA LEU A 208 -8.18 11.75 3.23
C LEU A 208 -9.09 10.74 2.53
N VAL A 209 -10.10 10.23 3.22
CA VAL A 209 -11.00 9.18 2.73
C VAL A 209 -12.21 9.83 2.04
N TYR A 210 -12.53 9.32 0.86
CA TYR A 210 -13.78 9.64 0.18
C TYR A 210 -14.89 8.74 0.72
N ASN A 211 -15.85 9.32 1.44
CA ASN A 211 -17.03 8.62 1.90
C ASN A 211 -18.13 8.67 0.85
N LEU A 212 -18.81 7.56 0.61
CA LEU A 212 -19.95 7.49 -0.28
C LEU A 212 -21.22 8.01 0.41
N SER A 213 -22.15 8.54 -0.40
CA SER A 213 -23.46 8.93 0.10
C SER A 213 -24.21 7.72 0.66
N ARG A 214 -24.90 7.88 1.78
CA ARG A 214 -25.73 6.84 2.40
C ARG A 214 -26.83 6.27 1.49
N ASN A 215 -27.14 6.96 0.39
CA ASN A 215 -28.05 6.45 -0.64
C ASN A 215 -27.53 5.19 -1.35
N TYR A 216 -26.23 4.89 -1.25
CA TYR A 216 -25.59 3.73 -1.88
C TYR A 216 -25.29 2.58 -0.89
N GLY A 217 -25.83 2.65 0.33
CA GLY A 217 -25.59 1.69 1.41
C GLY A 217 -24.99 2.35 2.64
N ASP A 218 -25.04 1.63 3.75
CA ASP A 218 -24.59 2.16 5.02
C ASP A 218 -23.06 2.18 5.10
N ASP A 219 -22.49 3.38 5.21
CA ASP A 219 -21.11 3.65 5.62
C ASP A 219 -20.01 2.99 4.75
N TYR A 220 -20.09 3.18 3.43
CA TYR A 220 -19.03 2.78 2.50
C TYR A 220 -18.10 3.95 2.15
N SER A 221 -16.83 3.60 1.87
CA SER A 221 -15.80 4.54 1.46
C SER A 221 -14.97 3.99 0.30
N LEU A 222 -14.29 4.90 -0.42
CA LEU A 222 -13.28 4.54 -1.41
C LEU A 222 -11.95 4.30 -0.72
N SER A 223 -11.31 3.16 -1.01
CA SER A 223 -10.03 2.80 -0.41
C SER A 223 -8.89 3.64 -0.94
N GLY A 224 -8.03 4.13 -0.05
CA GLY A 224 -6.79 4.84 -0.40
C GLY A 224 -5.60 3.92 -0.69
N THR A 225 -5.76 2.59 -0.53
CA THR A 225 -4.73 1.55 -0.75
C THR A 225 -5.37 0.17 -0.72
N ALA A 226 -4.81 -0.79 -1.46
CA ALA A 226 -5.25 -2.19 -1.42
C ALA A 226 -5.02 -2.87 -0.06
N GLU A 227 -4.17 -2.32 0.79
CA GLU A 227 -3.90 -2.81 2.15
C GLU A 227 -5.18 -3.12 2.91
N MET A 228 -6.16 -2.18 2.89
CA MET A 228 -7.43 -2.33 3.61
C MET A 228 -8.25 -3.52 3.12
N SER A 229 -8.33 -3.67 1.80
CA SER A 229 -9.09 -4.76 1.18
C SER A 229 -8.41 -6.12 1.35
N LEU A 230 -7.06 -6.14 1.33
CA LEU A 230 -6.28 -7.35 1.61
C LEU A 230 -6.41 -7.77 3.08
N ALA A 231 -6.37 -6.81 4.01
CA ALA A 231 -6.61 -7.06 5.42
C ALA A 231 -8.05 -7.56 5.66
N ALA A 232 -9.05 -6.95 4.99
CA ALA A 232 -10.45 -7.37 5.07
C ALA A 232 -10.69 -8.81 4.63
N LYS A 233 -9.98 -9.27 3.58
CA LYS A 233 -10.02 -10.66 3.13
C LYS A 233 -9.66 -11.66 4.24
N LEU A 234 -8.89 -11.23 5.22
CA LEU A 234 -8.38 -12.08 6.30
C LEU A 234 -9.18 -11.96 7.60
N ILE A 235 -10.25 -11.18 7.65
CA ILE A 235 -11.09 -11.04 8.84
C ILE A 235 -11.50 -12.42 9.38
N ASN A 236 -11.35 -12.63 10.70
CA ASN A 236 -11.64 -13.89 11.40
C ASN A 236 -10.82 -15.10 10.93
N SER A 237 -9.72 -14.88 10.19
CA SER A 237 -8.88 -15.98 9.73
C SER A 237 -8.00 -16.54 10.84
N LYS A 238 -7.81 -17.87 10.80
CA LYS A 238 -6.91 -18.61 11.66
C LYS A 238 -5.98 -19.45 10.79
N PHE A 239 -4.67 -19.23 10.93
CA PHE A 239 -3.63 -19.90 10.17
C PHE A 239 -2.90 -20.90 11.07
N SER A 240 -2.22 -21.87 10.45
CA SER A 240 -1.11 -22.58 11.10
C SER A 240 0.15 -21.71 10.98
N TYR A 241 1.08 -21.82 11.94
CA TYR A 241 2.40 -21.19 11.80
C TYR A 241 3.12 -21.61 10.51
N LYS A 242 2.79 -22.82 9.96
CA LYS A 242 3.35 -23.34 8.69
C LYS A 242 2.86 -22.59 7.45
N ASP A 243 1.73 -21.88 7.56
CA ASP A 243 1.16 -21.10 6.46
C ASP A 243 1.78 -19.69 6.38
N LEU A 244 2.64 -19.34 7.33
CA LEU A 244 3.30 -18.04 7.43
C LEU A 244 4.76 -18.11 6.93
N PRO A 245 5.27 -17.05 6.28
CA PRO A 245 4.59 -15.81 5.99
C PRO A 245 3.59 -15.91 4.84
N LEU A 246 2.36 -15.42 5.05
CA LEU A 246 1.40 -15.22 3.97
C LEU A 246 1.78 -13.93 3.23
N LYS A 247 1.98 -14.01 1.91
CA LYS A 247 2.35 -12.88 1.05
C LYS A 247 1.30 -12.67 -0.04
N MET A 248 0.69 -11.51 -0.08
CA MET A 248 -0.32 -11.12 -1.06
C MET A 248 0.06 -9.82 -1.75
N ALA A 249 -0.30 -9.70 -3.03
CA ALA A 249 -0.15 -8.47 -3.79
C ALA A 249 -1.48 -8.12 -4.47
N ALA A 250 -1.78 -6.85 -4.59
CA ALA A 250 -2.95 -6.39 -5.32
C ALA A 250 -2.65 -5.14 -6.15
N ILE A 251 -3.34 -5.02 -7.27
CA ILE A 251 -3.46 -3.81 -8.06
C ILE A 251 -4.78 -3.16 -7.65
N SER A 252 -4.75 -1.89 -7.26
CA SER A 252 -5.97 -1.15 -6.91
C SER A 252 -5.97 0.26 -7.48
N ARG A 253 -7.16 0.81 -7.69
CA ARG A 253 -7.32 2.26 -7.75
C ARG A 253 -7.30 2.79 -6.32
N CYS A 254 -6.46 3.76 -6.06
CA CYS A 254 -6.35 4.43 -4.77
C CYS A 254 -7.00 5.79 -4.86
N TYR A 255 -7.82 6.12 -3.85
CA TYR A 255 -8.57 7.37 -3.81
C TYR A 255 -8.19 8.16 -2.57
N ARG A 256 -7.79 9.43 -2.75
CA ARG A 256 -7.39 10.30 -1.64
C ARG A 256 -7.93 11.70 -1.81
N ALA A 257 -8.65 12.20 -0.80
CA ALA A 257 -9.18 13.56 -0.75
C ALA A 257 -8.06 14.57 -0.41
N GLU A 258 -7.06 14.66 -1.26
CA GLU A 258 -5.87 15.50 -1.06
C GLU A 258 -6.23 16.98 -1.00
N ILE A 259 -5.86 17.65 0.10
CA ILE A 259 -6.18 19.08 0.36
C ILE A 259 -4.92 19.95 0.22
N SER A 260 -3.71 19.35 0.21
CA SER A 260 -2.44 20.09 0.19
C SER A 260 -2.30 21.00 -1.01
N SER A 261 -1.83 22.25 -0.77
CA SER A 261 -1.49 23.25 -1.80
C SER A 261 0.01 23.43 -1.99
N ILE A 262 0.84 22.52 -1.47
CA ILE A 262 2.31 22.64 -1.49
C ILE A 262 2.82 22.63 -2.93
N MET A 263 3.66 23.61 -3.27
CA MET A 263 4.20 23.81 -4.64
C MET A 263 4.98 22.60 -5.16
N ASN A 264 5.73 21.90 -4.29
CA ASN A 264 6.52 20.73 -4.65
C ASN A 264 5.67 19.49 -5.01
N GLU A 265 4.36 19.54 -4.75
CA GLU A 265 3.39 18.48 -5.01
C GLU A 265 2.55 18.71 -6.27
N LYS A 266 3.03 19.58 -7.18
CA LYS A 266 2.36 19.92 -8.45
C LYS A 266 2.25 18.75 -9.42
N GLY A 267 1.36 18.91 -10.40
CA GLY A 267 1.15 17.94 -11.48
C GLY A 267 0.49 16.67 -10.99
N ILE A 268 1.03 15.51 -11.39
CA ILE A 268 0.49 14.21 -11.02
C ILE A 268 1.15 13.57 -9.78
N TYR A 269 1.96 14.32 -9.05
CA TYR A 269 2.62 13.81 -7.83
C TYR A 269 1.62 13.55 -6.70
N ARG A 270 0.59 14.41 -6.56
CA ARG A 270 -0.57 14.24 -5.68
C ARG A 270 -1.86 14.40 -6.45
N VAL A 271 -2.59 13.33 -6.58
CA VAL A 271 -3.83 13.22 -7.35
C VAL A 271 -4.92 12.55 -6.51
N HIS A 272 -6.19 12.79 -6.85
CA HIS A 272 -7.32 12.20 -6.14
C HIS A 272 -7.52 10.72 -6.45
N GLN A 273 -7.08 10.25 -7.61
CA GLN A 273 -7.18 8.86 -8.03
C GLN A 273 -5.91 8.43 -8.77
N PHE A 274 -5.36 7.27 -8.42
CA PHE A 274 -4.18 6.70 -9.08
C PHE A 274 -4.13 5.18 -8.92
N THR A 275 -3.37 4.51 -9.79
CA THR A 275 -3.09 3.08 -9.71
C THR A 275 -1.89 2.82 -8.80
N LYS A 276 -2.00 1.81 -7.95
CA LYS A 276 -0.93 1.33 -7.07
C LYS A 276 -0.86 -0.19 -7.04
N VAL A 277 0.34 -0.73 -7.10
CA VAL A 277 0.62 -2.13 -6.80
C VAL A 277 1.11 -2.21 -5.36
N GLU A 278 0.39 -2.95 -4.53
CA GLU A 278 0.62 -3.07 -3.09
C GLU A 278 1.05 -4.47 -2.71
N MET A 279 1.98 -4.56 -1.78
CA MET A 279 2.38 -5.78 -1.06
C MET A 279 1.75 -5.79 0.31
N PHE A 280 1.23 -6.94 0.74
CA PHE A 280 0.72 -7.17 2.08
C PHE A 280 1.19 -8.52 2.58
N ALA A 281 1.69 -8.57 3.80
CA ALA A 281 2.16 -9.80 4.40
C ALA A 281 1.62 -9.99 5.83
N CYS A 282 1.40 -11.26 6.20
CA CYS A 282 1.20 -11.67 7.59
C CYS A 282 2.36 -12.57 7.99
N SER A 283 2.91 -12.34 9.18
CA SER A 283 4.00 -13.13 9.73
C SER A 283 3.76 -13.58 11.17
N GLU A 284 4.55 -14.54 11.61
CA GLU A 284 4.74 -14.77 13.04
C GLU A 284 5.31 -13.50 13.69
N GLN A 285 5.00 -13.29 14.99
CA GLN A 285 5.40 -12.06 15.68
C GLN A 285 6.92 -11.88 15.73
N ASN A 286 7.68 -12.95 15.98
CA ASN A 286 9.14 -12.94 16.05
C ASN A 286 9.85 -12.82 14.69
N LYS A 287 9.12 -12.96 13.57
CA LYS A 287 9.66 -12.88 12.21
C LYS A 287 9.30 -11.59 11.47
N SER A 288 8.53 -10.70 12.09
CA SER A 288 8.05 -9.50 11.40
C SER A 288 9.18 -8.56 10.97
N SER A 289 10.28 -8.48 11.72
CA SER A 289 11.44 -7.67 11.34
C SER A 289 12.15 -8.21 10.08
N GLU A 290 12.24 -9.55 9.96
CA GLU A 290 12.79 -10.21 8.77
C GLU A 290 11.91 -9.95 7.54
N ILE A 291 10.59 -10.10 7.67
CA ILE A 291 9.65 -9.82 6.58
C ILE A 291 9.63 -8.34 6.22
N PHE A 292 9.77 -7.44 7.20
CA PHE A 292 9.89 -6.01 6.96
C PHE A 292 11.11 -5.67 6.11
N GLN A 293 12.27 -6.27 6.42
CA GLN A 293 13.47 -6.11 5.59
C GLN A 293 13.28 -6.71 4.19
N TYR A 294 12.69 -7.89 4.10
CA TYR A 294 12.43 -8.56 2.83
C TYR A 294 11.55 -7.72 1.87
N LEU A 295 10.51 -7.03 2.40
CA LEU A 295 9.70 -6.12 1.59
C LEU A 295 10.52 -4.94 1.06
N GLN A 296 11.43 -4.39 1.89
CA GLN A 296 12.34 -3.31 1.49
C GLN A 296 13.33 -3.78 0.41
N ASP A 297 13.86 -5.00 0.53
CA ASP A 297 14.78 -5.57 -0.46
C ASP A 297 14.11 -5.71 -1.83
N ILE A 298 12.81 -6.09 -1.86
CA ILE A 298 12.02 -6.14 -3.10
C ILE A 298 11.83 -4.74 -3.70
N GLN A 299 11.54 -3.73 -2.87
CA GLN A 299 11.41 -2.35 -3.34
C GLN A 299 12.74 -1.81 -3.88
N GLU A 300 13.84 -2.09 -3.20
CA GLU A 300 15.19 -1.73 -3.64
C GLU A 300 15.52 -2.39 -4.99
N ASP A 301 15.24 -3.68 -5.16
CA ASP A 301 15.46 -4.40 -6.42
C ASP A 301 14.58 -3.87 -7.56
N LEU A 302 13.31 -3.53 -7.28
CA LEU A 302 12.42 -2.91 -8.26
C LEU A 302 12.98 -1.59 -8.78
N PHE A 303 13.43 -0.71 -7.90
CA PHE A 303 13.89 0.64 -8.29
C PHE A 303 15.29 0.62 -8.90
N SER A 304 16.19 -0.20 -8.37
CA SER A 304 17.54 -0.39 -8.91
C SER A 304 17.51 -0.95 -10.33
N SER A 305 16.63 -1.94 -10.59
CA SER A 305 16.49 -2.54 -11.92
C SER A 305 15.93 -1.58 -12.97
N LEU A 306 15.25 -0.52 -12.54
CA LEU A 306 14.74 0.55 -13.40
C LEU A 306 15.75 1.71 -13.57
N GLY A 307 16.96 1.58 -13.01
CA GLY A 307 18.03 2.57 -13.14
C GLY A 307 17.80 3.86 -12.38
N LEU A 308 17.00 3.83 -11.31
CA LEU A 308 16.74 5.01 -10.49
C LEU A 308 17.88 5.27 -9.48
N HIS A 309 18.09 6.56 -9.19
CA HIS A 309 18.85 7.03 -8.03
C HIS A 309 17.86 7.36 -6.91
N PHE A 310 17.99 6.73 -5.75
CA PHE A 310 17.03 6.88 -4.65
C PHE A 310 17.70 6.72 -3.29
N GLN A 311 17.04 7.22 -2.25
CA GLN A 311 17.43 7.04 -0.86
C GLN A 311 16.37 6.25 -0.09
N ILE A 312 16.83 5.50 0.92
CA ILE A 312 16.00 4.74 1.85
C ILE A 312 16.06 5.44 3.19
N LEU A 313 14.90 5.84 3.70
CA LEU A 313 14.74 6.66 4.89
C LEU A 313 13.93 5.93 5.95
N ASP A 314 14.47 5.80 7.16
CA ASP A 314 13.69 5.39 8.33
C ASP A 314 12.97 6.63 8.90
N MET A 315 11.66 6.54 9.03
CA MET A 315 10.82 7.70 9.26
C MET A 315 10.66 8.01 10.74
N PRO A 316 10.68 9.31 11.12
CA PRO A 316 10.50 9.73 12.50
C PRO A 316 9.08 9.47 13.00
N ALA A 317 8.91 9.44 14.32
CA ALA A 317 7.64 9.05 14.96
C ALA A 317 6.42 9.85 14.48
N HIS A 318 6.57 11.14 14.20
CA HIS A 318 5.47 12.00 13.75
C HIS A 318 5.03 11.74 12.30
N GLU A 319 5.81 11.00 11.50
CA GLU A 319 5.47 10.56 10.15
C GLU A 319 4.86 9.15 10.11
N LEU A 320 4.77 8.46 11.25
CA LEU A 320 4.12 7.17 11.35
C LEU A 320 2.59 7.32 11.34
N GLY A 321 1.92 6.61 10.45
CA GLY A 321 0.48 6.41 10.55
C GLY A 321 0.10 5.64 11.82
N ALA A 322 -1.13 5.75 12.29
CA ALA A 322 -1.56 5.12 13.56
C ALA A 322 -1.21 3.62 13.67
N PRO A 323 -1.30 2.78 12.61
CA PRO A 323 -0.98 1.36 12.71
C PRO A 323 0.52 1.04 12.68
N ALA A 324 1.36 1.93 12.12
CA ALA A 324 2.76 1.61 11.91
C ALA A 324 3.57 1.64 13.20
N TYR A 325 4.24 0.53 13.53
CA TYR A 325 5.27 0.44 14.56
C TYR A 325 6.60 1.03 14.07
N ARG A 326 6.94 0.77 12.81
CA ARG A 326 8.08 1.34 12.09
C ARG A 326 7.72 1.51 10.62
N LYS A 327 8.25 2.55 9.99
CA LYS A 327 8.00 2.88 8.58
C LYS A 327 9.30 3.31 7.92
N VAL A 328 9.53 2.76 6.72
CA VAL A 328 10.64 3.15 5.84
C VAL A 328 10.06 3.69 4.55
N ASP A 329 10.54 4.86 4.10
CA ASP A 329 10.17 5.44 2.82
C ASP A 329 11.35 5.34 1.83
N MET A 330 11.03 5.15 0.57
CA MET A 330 11.99 5.20 -0.53
C MET A 330 11.69 6.43 -1.39
N GLU A 331 12.64 7.33 -1.46
CA GLU A 331 12.53 8.57 -2.22
C GLU A 331 13.45 8.54 -3.43
N GLY A 332 12.89 8.68 -4.63
CA GLY A 332 13.64 8.75 -5.89
C GLY A 332 14.07 10.17 -6.21
N TRP A 333 15.28 10.31 -6.75
CA TRP A 333 15.75 11.57 -7.28
C TRP A 333 14.98 11.94 -8.55
N MET A 334 14.47 13.14 -8.60
CA MET A 334 13.75 13.72 -9.74
C MET A 334 14.59 14.86 -10.32
N PRO A 335 15.38 14.61 -11.39
CA PRO A 335 16.35 15.58 -11.90
C PRO A 335 15.76 16.90 -12.35
N GLY A 336 14.60 16.88 -12.98
CA GLY A 336 13.90 18.08 -13.45
C GLY A 336 13.38 18.94 -12.30
N ARG A 337 12.97 18.30 -11.21
CA ARG A 337 12.52 18.96 -9.96
C ARG A 337 13.66 19.31 -9.02
N LYS A 338 14.83 18.72 -9.21
CA LYS A 338 16.03 18.89 -8.36
C LYS A 338 15.79 18.52 -6.89
N LEU A 339 14.97 17.49 -6.64
CA LEU A 339 14.63 17.00 -5.29
C LEU A 339 14.41 15.48 -5.28
N PHE A 340 14.51 14.90 -4.08
CA PHE A 340 14.02 13.56 -3.80
C PHE A 340 12.52 13.60 -3.54
N GLY A 341 11.78 12.64 -4.08
CA GLY A 341 10.33 12.51 -3.86
C GLY A 341 9.95 11.09 -3.49
N GLU A 342 9.04 10.95 -2.52
CA GLU A 342 8.56 9.66 -2.07
C GLU A 342 7.93 8.86 -3.22
N LEU A 343 8.50 7.70 -3.53
CA LEU A 343 8.00 6.74 -4.51
C LEU A 343 7.25 5.60 -3.86
N SER A 344 7.66 5.21 -2.66
CA SER A 344 7.19 4.03 -1.98
C SER A 344 7.37 4.15 -0.48
N SER A 345 6.54 3.44 0.28
CA SER A 345 6.69 3.25 1.72
C SER A 345 6.56 1.77 2.06
N CYS A 346 7.14 1.38 3.19
CA CYS A 346 6.99 0.06 3.80
C CYS A 346 6.73 0.23 5.29
N SER A 347 5.74 -0.48 5.85
CA SER A 347 5.37 -0.39 7.25
C SER A 347 5.28 -1.76 7.91
N ASN A 348 5.81 -1.87 9.12
CA ASN A 348 5.50 -2.95 10.05
C ASN A 348 4.42 -2.46 11.01
N CYS A 349 3.25 -3.08 10.97
CA CYS A 349 2.11 -2.70 11.80
C CYS A 349 1.96 -3.58 13.05
N THR A 350 2.90 -4.50 13.27
CA THR A 350 2.82 -5.50 14.34
C THR A 350 1.42 -6.13 14.42
N ASP A 351 0.83 -6.27 15.58
CA ASP A 351 -0.50 -6.86 15.74
C ASP A 351 -1.65 -5.84 15.78
N TYR A 352 -1.39 -4.56 15.42
CA TYR A 352 -2.39 -3.51 15.49
C TYR A 352 -3.65 -3.81 14.67
N GLN A 353 -3.49 -4.22 13.40
CA GLN A 353 -4.60 -4.53 12.52
C GLN A 353 -5.20 -5.90 12.81
N SER A 354 -4.37 -6.90 13.07
CA SER A 354 -4.82 -8.25 13.34
C SER A 354 -5.66 -8.38 14.62
N ARG A 355 -5.39 -7.57 15.65
CA ARG A 355 -6.23 -7.48 16.85
C ARG A 355 -7.62 -6.92 16.51
N ARG A 356 -7.70 -5.92 15.65
CA ARG A 356 -8.96 -5.27 15.28
C ARG A 356 -9.79 -6.05 14.27
N LEU A 357 -9.15 -6.99 13.54
CA LEU A 357 -9.75 -7.81 12.50
C LEU A 357 -9.81 -9.30 12.85
N ASN A 358 -9.39 -9.68 14.07
CA ASN A 358 -9.34 -11.04 14.57
C ASN A 358 -8.58 -12.02 13.65
N ILE A 359 -7.36 -11.61 13.23
CA ILE A 359 -6.50 -12.42 12.38
C ILE A 359 -5.45 -13.11 13.27
N LYS A 360 -5.49 -14.44 13.39
CA LYS A 360 -4.67 -15.20 14.32
C LYS A 360 -3.95 -16.35 13.64
N TYR A 361 -2.90 -16.84 14.26
CA TYR A 361 -2.27 -18.09 13.88
C TYR A 361 -2.05 -18.97 15.11
N GLN A 362 -2.03 -20.28 14.89
CA GLN A 362 -1.70 -21.24 15.92
C GLN A 362 -0.17 -21.33 16.03
N SER A 363 0.35 -20.95 17.18
CA SER A 363 1.78 -21.01 17.49
C SER A 363 2.27 -22.46 17.62
N HIS A 364 3.58 -22.63 17.73
CA HIS A 364 4.19 -23.96 17.97
C HIS A 364 3.68 -24.63 19.25
N ASN A 365 3.22 -23.86 20.23
CA ASN A 365 2.66 -24.36 21.49
C ASN A 365 1.15 -24.61 21.41
N GLY A 366 0.53 -24.46 20.25
CA GLY A 366 -0.90 -24.68 20.04
C GLY A 366 -1.79 -23.48 20.38
N GLU A 367 -1.26 -22.39 20.90
CA GLU A 367 -2.00 -21.18 21.26
C GLU A 367 -2.33 -20.34 20.02
N PHE A 368 -3.53 -19.73 20.01
CA PHE A 368 -3.89 -18.75 18.98
C PHE A 368 -3.44 -17.35 19.38
N ILE A 369 -2.48 -16.80 18.64
CA ILE A 369 -1.94 -15.45 18.83
C ILE A 369 -2.13 -14.62 17.54
N HIS A 370 -2.16 -13.29 17.67
CA HIS A 370 -2.35 -12.40 16.52
C HIS A 370 -1.12 -12.42 15.62
N VAL A 371 -1.34 -12.45 14.29
CA VAL A 371 -0.27 -12.27 13.32
C VAL A 371 0.26 -10.83 13.38
N HIS A 372 1.51 -10.61 12.99
CA HIS A 372 1.97 -9.30 12.60
C HIS A 372 1.62 -9.02 11.14
N THR A 373 1.09 -7.83 10.85
CA THR A 373 0.79 -7.38 9.49
C THR A 373 1.84 -6.39 9.01
N LEU A 374 2.19 -6.52 7.73
CA LEU A 374 3.16 -5.64 7.09
C LEU A 374 2.61 -5.26 5.72
N ASN A 375 2.89 -4.03 5.30
CA ASN A 375 2.50 -3.56 3.98
C ASN A 375 3.65 -2.79 3.34
N GLY A 376 3.64 -2.72 2.01
CA GLY A 376 4.59 -1.93 1.26
C GLY A 376 4.10 -1.66 -0.15
N THR A 377 4.29 -0.43 -0.61
CA THR A 377 4.01 -0.07 -1.97
C THR A 377 5.09 -0.63 -2.89
N ALA A 378 4.75 -1.53 -3.80
CA ALA A 378 5.68 -1.99 -4.83
C ALA A 378 5.83 -0.95 -5.95
N CYS A 379 4.73 -0.32 -6.37
CA CYS A 379 4.76 0.75 -7.37
C CYS A 379 3.55 1.68 -7.23
N ALA A 380 3.80 2.96 -6.91
CA ALA A 380 2.83 4.04 -7.05
C ALA A 380 3.00 4.65 -8.45
N ILE A 381 2.14 4.26 -9.39
CA ILE A 381 2.33 4.48 -10.82
C ILE A 381 2.63 5.93 -11.20
N PRO A 382 1.87 6.97 -10.79
CA PRO A 382 2.16 8.33 -11.25
C PRO A 382 3.52 8.86 -10.78
N ARG A 383 3.91 8.55 -9.54
CA ARG A 383 5.19 8.98 -8.98
C ARG A 383 6.36 8.25 -9.63
N MET A 384 6.21 6.96 -9.91
CA MET A 384 7.19 6.16 -10.64
C MET A 384 7.38 6.68 -12.06
N ILE A 385 6.30 7.03 -12.77
CA ILE A 385 6.35 7.64 -14.11
C ILE A 385 7.11 8.97 -14.07
N ILE A 386 6.88 9.83 -13.08
CA ILE A 386 7.65 11.08 -12.93
C ILE A 386 9.14 10.76 -12.81
N ALA A 387 9.52 9.91 -11.87
CA ALA A 387 10.91 9.57 -11.61
C ALA A 387 11.60 8.97 -12.85
N LEU A 388 10.94 8.01 -13.51
CA LEU A 388 11.46 7.37 -14.73
C LEU A 388 11.64 8.37 -15.89
N CYS A 389 10.62 9.16 -16.17
CA CYS A 389 10.67 10.10 -17.29
C CYS A 389 11.72 11.19 -17.06
N GLU A 390 11.87 11.66 -15.82
CA GLU A 390 12.90 12.65 -15.50
C GLU A 390 14.31 12.05 -15.48
N THR A 391 14.47 10.81 -15.02
CA THR A 391 15.77 10.12 -14.97
C THR A 391 16.26 9.74 -16.38
N HIS A 392 15.37 9.28 -17.25
CA HIS A 392 15.72 8.71 -18.56
C HIS A 392 15.46 9.64 -19.74
N GLN A 393 15.34 10.94 -19.49
CA GLN A 393 15.15 11.95 -20.55
C GLN A 393 16.44 12.20 -21.34
N SER A 394 16.28 12.51 -22.63
CA SER A 394 17.34 12.99 -23.51
C SER A 394 17.25 14.51 -23.68
N GLU A 395 18.32 15.13 -24.25
CA GLU A 395 18.38 16.56 -24.60
C GLU A 395 17.19 17.01 -25.46
N HIS A 396 16.73 16.14 -26.39
CA HIS A 396 15.59 16.44 -27.26
C HIS A 396 14.23 16.21 -26.59
N GLY A 397 14.21 15.82 -25.29
CA GLY A 397 13.00 15.56 -24.52
C GLY A 397 12.34 14.22 -24.84
N ARG A 398 13.04 13.29 -25.53
CA ARG A 398 12.61 11.90 -25.67
C ARG A 398 12.93 11.16 -24.38
N ILE A 399 12.17 10.11 -24.09
CA ILE A 399 12.33 9.28 -22.89
C ILE A 399 12.83 7.90 -23.34
N LYS A 400 14.00 7.49 -22.84
CA LYS A 400 14.50 6.13 -23.05
C LYS A 400 13.78 5.19 -22.08
N ILE A 401 13.10 4.20 -22.60
CA ILE A 401 12.45 3.19 -21.76
C ILE A 401 13.51 2.28 -21.14
N PRO A 402 13.50 2.06 -19.79
CA PRO A 402 14.37 1.10 -19.15
C PRO A 402 14.22 -0.31 -19.74
N GLU A 403 15.32 -0.99 -19.96
CA GLU A 403 15.37 -2.31 -20.60
C GLU A 403 14.39 -3.34 -19.99
N PRO A 404 14.21 -3.44 -18.65
CA PRO A 404 13.27 -4.37 -18.05
C PRO A 404 11.79 -4.11 -18.41
N LEU A 405 11.45 -2.91 -18.88
CA LEU A 405 10.08 -2.55 -19.28
C LEU A 405 9.78 -2.80 -20.77
N ILE A 406 10.81 -2.87 -21.62
CA ILE A 406 10.65 -3.06 -23.07
C ILE A 406 9.76 -4.27 -23.42
N PRO A 407 9.89 -5.45 -22.77
CA PRO A 407 9.02 -6.60 -23.07
C PRO A 407 7.53 -6.36 -22.82
N PHE A 408 7.18 -5.30 -22.09
CA PHE A 408 5.81 -4.93 -21.75
C PHE A 408 5.28 -3.72 -22.53
N MET A 409 6.11 -3.15 -23.43
CA MET A 409 5.82 -1.95 -24.22
C MET A 409 5.40 -2.28 -25.67
N ASN A 410 4.58 -3.30 -25.91
CA ASN A 410 3.99 -3.63 -27.20
C ASN A 410 4.97 -3.63 -28.39
N GLY A 411 6.23 -4.01 -28.19
CA GLY A 411 7.26 -4.13 -29.22
C GLY A 411 7.98 -2.82 -29.58
N LYS A 412 7.92 -1.81 -28.74
CA LYS A 412 8.66 -0.55 -28.89
C LYS A 412 9.98 -0.57 -28.14
#